data_fd9b8376d69c392ac0734e6961bd7565
#
_entry.id   fd9b8376d69c392ac0734e6961bd7565
#
_cell.length_a   1.000
_cell.length_b   1.000
_cell.length_c   1.000
_cell.angle_alpha   90.00
_cell.angle_beta   90.00
_cell.angle_gamma   90.00
#
_symmetry.space_group_name_H-M   'P 1'
#
loop_
_entity.id
_entity.type
_entity.pdbx_description
1 polymer ?
#
loop_
_entity_poly.entity_id
_entity_poly.type
_entity_poly.pdbx_seq_one_letter_code
_entity_poly.pdbx_strand_id
1 'polypeptide(L)'
;DSYSYPKANTSGCTAEACSLQAHKEELAATGYEIIGVSKDKQALQKKFAETKGLQFPLIADTETTLLQELGCWGEKVTCGRKTIGILRTTYLVNEEGVIEKIFTPKEIKTKIHAEQILDYIHQ
;
A
#
# COMPACT_ATOMS: atom_id res chain seq x y z
N ASP A 1 -3.67 -5.02 7.48
CA ASP A 1 -3.92 -4.40 6.18
C ASP A 1 -2.67 -4.40 5.33
N SER A 2 -2.81 -4.85 4.09
CA SER A 2 -1.72 -4.82 3.14
C SER A 2 -2.01 -3.84 2.02
N TYR A 3 -1.04 -3.01 1.68
CA TYR A 3 -1.14 -2.20 0.48
C TYR A 3 0.09 -2.40 -0.41
N SER A 4 -0.12 -2.46 -1.72
CA SER A 4 0.96 -2.57 -2.69
C SER A 4 1.25 -1.19 -3.29
N TYR A 5 2.52 -0.90 -3.51
CA TYR A 5 2.94 0.36 -4.12
C TYR A 5 4.02 0.10 -5.19
N PRO A 6 3.98 0.84 -6.31
CA PRO A 6 4.85 0.55 -7.44
C PRO A 6 6.34 0.73 -7.17
N LYS A 7 6.73 1.81 -6.47
CA LYS A 7 8.16 2.08 -6.27
C LYS A 7 8.40 3.07 -5.14
N ALA A 8 9.31 2.74 -4.23
CA ALA A 8 9.73 3.62 -3.16
C ALA A 8 10.30 4.95 -3.69
N ASN A 9 10.10 6.03 -2.94
CA ASN A 9 10.56 7.39 -3.26
C ASN A 9 9.95 8.04 -4.51
N THR A 10 8.91 7.46 -5.10
CA THR A 10 8.11 8.16 -6.12
C THR A 10 7.09 9.05 -5.43
N SER A 11 6.61 10.11 -6.10
CA SER A 11 5.71 11.09 -5.47
C SER A 11 4.40 10.47 -4.98
N GLY A 12 3.76 9.62 -5.77
CA GLY A 12 2.51 8.96 -5.38
C GLY A 12 2.70 7.99 -4.23
N CYS A 13 3.74 7.16 -4.27
CA CYS A 13 4.02 6.19 -3.21
C CYS A 13 4.44 6.90 -1.91
N THR A 14 5.19 7.98 -2.01
CA THR A 14 5.54 8.80 -0.84
C THR A 14 4.31 9.44 -0.23
N ALA A 15 3.43 10.02 -1.02
CA ALA A 15 2.19 10.63 -0.54
C ALA A 15 1.30 9.60 0.17
N GLU A 16 1.15 8.41 -0.42
CA GLU A 16 0.36 7.34 0.18
C GLU A 16 0.95 6.88 1.52
N ALA A 17 2.26 6.61 1.55
CA ALA A 17 2.94 6.18 2.77
C ALA A 17 2.85 7.24 3.87
N CYS A 18 3.03 8.51 3.55
CA CYS A 18 2.93 9.59 4.51
C CYS A 18 1.50 9.76 5.05
N SER A 19 0.49 9.59 4.19
CA SER A 19 -0.91 9.59 4.62
C SER A 19 -1.18 8.49 5.63
N LEU A 20 -0.74 7.26 5.33
CA LEU A 20 -0.91 6.11 6.21
C LEU A 20 -0.15 6.29 7.53
N GLN A 21 1.07 6.81 7.48
CA GLN A 21 1.87 7.05 8.69
C GLN A 21 1.24 8.11 9.59
N ALA A 22 0.72 9.18 9.00
CA ALA A 22 0.07 10.26 9.75
C ALA A 22 -1.16 9.78 10.53
N HIS A 23 -1.84 8.75 10.04
CA HIS A 23 -3.04 8.17 10.66
C HIS A 23 -2.83 6.77 11.24
N LYS A 24 -1.57 6.38 11.44
CA LYS A 24 -1.23 5.03 11.89
C LYS A 24 -1.92 4.65 13.20
N GLU A 25 -1.92 5.54 14.17
CA GLU A 25 -2.54 5.28 15.48
C GLU A 25 -4.06 5.18 15.38
N GLU A 26 -4.69 6.01 14.57
CA GLU A 26 -6.14 5.95 14.35
C GLU A 26 -6.55 4.62 13.69
N LEU A 27 -5.77 4.17 12.71
CA LEU A 27 -6.01 2.89 12.04
C LEU A 27 -5.80 1.71 13.00
N ALA A 28 -4.74 1.75 13.81
CA ALA A 28 -4.48 0.72 14.80
C ALA A 28 -5.59 0.65 15.85
N ALA A 29 -6.15 1.78 16.25
CA ALA A 29 -7.26 1.85 17.21
C ALA A 29 -8.52 1.16 16.67
N THR A 30 -8.69 1.04 15.37
CA THR A 30 -9.81 0.32 14.74
C THR A 30 -9.54 -1.18 14.55
N GLY A 31 -8.37 -1.67 14.98
CA GLY A 31 -7.98 -3.07 14.86
C GLY A 31 -7.21 -3.39 13.57
N TYR A 32 -6.83 -2.40 12.79
CA TYR A 32 -6.11 -2.60 11.54
C TYR A 32 -4.67 -2.13 11.64
N GLU A 33 -3.74 -2.98 11.21
CA GLU A 33 -2.33 -2.65 11.12
C GLU A 33 -1.94 -2.45 9.66
N ILE A 34 -0.89 -1.68 9.41
CA ILE A 34 -0.43 -1.34 8.06
C ILE A 34 0.78 -2.16 7.69
N ILE A 35 0.77 -2.75 6.48
CA ILE A 35 1.91 -3.44 5.90
C ILE A 35 2.04 -2.97 4.45
N GLY A 36 3.19 -2.44 4.08
CA GLY A 36 3.47 -2.05 2.70
C GLY A 36 4.20 -3.14 1.94
N VAL A 37 3.88 -3.33 0.68
CA VAL A 37 4.51 -4.35 -0.18
C VAL A 37 4.91 -3.73 -1.51
N SER A 38 6.16 -3.92 -1.91
CA SER A 38 6.65 -3.57 -3.25
C SER A 38 7.71 -4.56 -3.69
N LYS A 39 8.15 -4.44 -4.95
CA LYS A 39 9.25 -5.26 -5.45
C LYS A 39 10.62 -4.64 -5.18
N ASP A 40 10.68 -3.47 -4.57
CA ASP A 40 11.95 -2.83 -4.23
C ASP A 40 12.78 -3.72 -3.31
N LYS A 41 14.10 -3.65 -3.46
CA LYS A 41 15.02 -4.37 -2.59
C LYS A 41 14.91 -3.86 -1.15
N GLN A 42 15.21 -4.72 -0.20
CA GLN A 42 15.13 -4.41 1.22
C GLN A 42 15.90 -3.12 1.60
N ALA A 43 17.08 -2.92 1.01
CA ALA A 43 17.87 -1.73 1.27
C ALA A 43 17.15 -0.42 0.86
N LEU A 44 16.46 -0.43 -0.27
CA LEU A 44 15.69 0.73 -0.74
C LEU A 44 14.49 1.00 0.15
N GLN A 45 13.80 -0.05 0.59
CA GLN A 45 12.66 0.10 1.49
C GLN A 45 13.08 0.61 2.86
N LYS A 46 14.19 0.11 3.37
CA LYS A 46 14.76 0.58 4.64
C LYS A 46 15.07 2.07 4.58
N LYS A 47 15.72 2.49 3.50
CA LYS A 47 16.03 3.91 3.28
C LYS A 47 14.76 4.75 3.16
N PHE A 48 13.75 4.25 2.45
CA PHE A 48 12.46 4.91 2.31
C PHE A 48 11.80 5.10 3.67
N ALA A 49 11.75 4.03 4.48
CA ALA A 49 11.15 4.09 5.82
C ALA A 49 11.90 5.08 6.72
N GLU A 50 13.22 5.05 6.72
CA GLU A 50 14.04 5.96 7.53
C GLU A 50 13.88 7.42 7.09
N THR A 51 13.92 7.67 5.78
CA THR A 51 13.83 9.03 5.22
C THR A 51 12.47 9.67 5.47
N LYS A 52 11.39 8.88 5.41
CA LYS A 52 10.02 9.37 5.55
C LYS A 52 9.42 9.12 6.94
N GLY A 53 10.20 8.56 7.86
CA GLY A 53 9.75 8.30 9.23
C GLY A 53 8.63 7.27 9.32
N LEU A 54 8.61 6.28 8.43
CA LEU A 54 7.57 5.26 8.42
C LEU A 54 7.81 4.23 9.53
N GLN A 55 6.78 3.97 10.33
CA GLN A 55 6.84 3.07 11.48
C GLN A 55 6.04 1.78 11.27
N PHE A 56 5.67 1.47 10.04
CA PHE A 56 4.98 0.22 9.72
C PHE A 56 5.87 -0.65 8.83
N PRO A 57 5.67 -1.98 8.84
CA PRO A 57 6.50 -2.89 8.06
C PRO A 57 6.36 -2.69 6.55
N LEU A 58 7.48 -2.82 5.84
CA LEU A 58 7.52 -2.84 4.39
C LEU A 58 8.12 -4.18 3.94
N ILE A 59 7.39 -4.92 3.12
CA ILE A 59 7.81 -6.20 2.60
C ILE A 59 8.48 -6.03 1.23
N ALA A 60 9.70 -6.55 1.12
CA ALA A 60 10.48 -6.55 -0.13
C ALA A 60 10.18 -7.82 -0.92
N ASP A 61 9.16 -7.77 -1.77
CA ASP A 61 8.78 -8.89 -2.63
C ASP A 61 9.49 -8.80 -3.98
N THR A 62 10.82 -8.95 -3.96
CA THR A 62 11.66 -8.73 -5.14
C THR A 62 11.34 -9.64 -6.32
N GLU A 63 10.84 -10.84 -6.04
CA GLU A 63 10.45 -11.81 -7.08
C GLU A 63 8.98 -11.71 -7.45
N THR A 64 8.24 -10.80 -6.83
CA THR A 64 6.82 -10.55 -7.09
C THR A 64 5.86 -11.69 -6.79
N THR A 65 6.32 -12.73 -6.10
CA THR A 65 5.50 -13.91 -5.77
C THR A 65 4.27 -13.54 -4.95
N LEU A 66 4.46 -12.80 -3.87
CA LEU A 66 3.36 -12.35 -3.02
C LEU A 66 2.43 -11.39 -3.79
N LEU A 67 3.00 -10.46 -4.53
CA LEU A 67 2.22 -9.51 -5.33
C LEU A 67 1.33 -10.22 -6.36
N GLN A 68 1.86 -11.27 -7.00
CA GLN A 68 1.08 -12.07 -7.95
C GLN A 68 -0.05 -12.83 -7.25
N GLU A 69 0.23 -13.44 -6.11
CA GLU A 69 -0.77 -14.18 -5.31
C GLU A 69 -1.90 -13.26 -4.83
N LEU A 70 -1.58 -12.03 -4.49
CA LEU A 70 -2.57 -11.04 -4.04
C LEU A 70 -3.33 -10.37 -5.19
N GLY A 71 -2.98 -10.67 -6.44
CA GLY A 71 -3.60 -10.01 -7.59
C GLY A 71 -3.16 -8.56 -7.79
N CYS A 72 -2.03 -8.19 -7.22
CA CYS A 72 -1.47 -6.83 -7.31
C CYS A 72 -0.40 -6.68 -8.39
N TRP A 73 -0.31 -7.64 -9.29
CA TRP A 73 0.66 -7.64 -10.37
C TRP A 73 -0.06 -7.89 -11.68
N GLY A 74 0.10 -7.01 -12.64
CA GLY A 74 -0.58 -7.17 -13.91
C GLY A 74 -0.34 -6.03 -14.89
N GLU A 75 -1.16 -6.00 -15.93
CA GLU A 75 -1.08 -4.99 -16.96
C GLU A 75 -1.65 -3.67 -16.48
N LYS A 76 -0.92 -2.59 -16.73
CA LYS A 76 -1.37 -1.23 -16.45
C LYS A 76 -0.97 -0.28 -17.56
N VAL A 77 -1.68 0.84 -17.69
CA VAL A 77 -1.39 1.88 -18.67
C VAL A 77 -0.80 3.08 -17.94
N THR A 78 0.42 3.47 -18.34
CA THR A 78 1.10 4.64 -17.78
C THR A 78 1.57 5.52 -18.93
N CYS A 79 1.10 6.76 -18.98
CA CYS A 79 1.44 7.70 -20.05
C CYS A 79 1.17 7.15 -21.45
N GLY A 80 0.04 6.46 -21.63
CA GLY A 80 -0.36 5.86 -22.91
C GLY A 80 0.35 4.55 -23.25
N ARG A 81 1.24 4.07 -22.40
CA ARG A 81 1.97 2.81 -22.60
C ARG A 81 1.41 1.70 -21.73
N LYS A 82 1.27 0.52 -22.31
CA LYS A 82 0.93 -0.69 -21.57
C LYS A 82 2.20 -1.27 -20.98
N THR A 83 2.21 -1.49 -19.68
CA THR A 83 3.34 -2.11 -18.97
C THR A 83 2.80 -3.16 -18.01
N ILE A 84 3.66 -4.09 -17.58
CA ILE A 84 3.34 -5.06 -16.55
C ILE A 84 4.05 -4.59 -15.29
N GLY A 85 3.32 -4.52 -14.20
CA GLY A 85 3.90 -4.08 -12.94
C GLY A 85 2.93 -4.16 -11.78
N ILE A 86 3.29 -3.48 -10.70
CA ILE A 86 2.47 -3.46 -9.48
C ILE A 86 1.23 -2.60 -9.70
N LEU A 87 0.09 -3.18 -9.36
CA LEU A 87 -1.19 -2.48 -9.32
C LEU A 87 -1.40 -1.97 -7.90
N ARG A 88 -1.49 -0.65 -7.74
CA ARG A 88 -1.69 -0.02 -6.43
C ARG A 88 -3.03 -0.47 -5.87
N THR A 89 -2.98 -1.27 -4.80
CA THR A 89 -4.16 -1.94 -4.24
C THR A 89 -4.02 -1.99 -2.73
N THR A 90 -5.13 -1.84 -2.02
CA THR A 90 -5.17 -1.99 -0.57
C THR A 90 -6.23 -2.99 -0.18
N TYR A 91 -5.86 -3.94 0.66
CA TYR A 91 -6.76 -4.93 1.25
C TYR A 91 -7.00 -4.60 2.71
N LEU A 92 -8.26 -4.47 3.10
CA LEU A 92 -8.64 -4.42 4.53
C LEU A 92 -8.99 -5.82 4.97
N VAL A 93 -8.21 -6.34 5.90
CA VAL A 93 -8.37 -7.69 6.42
C VAL A 93 -8.78 -7.59 7.89
N ASN A 94 -9.87 -8.26 8.26
CA ASN A 94 -10.36 -8.24 9.65
C ASN A 94 -9.55 -9.18 10.54
N GLU A 95 -9.90 -9.20 11.84
CA GLU A 95 -9.21 -10.04 12.84
C GLU A 95 -9.30 -11.53 12.55
N GLU A 96 -10.30 -11.96 11.78
CA GLU A 96 -10.50 -13.35 11.38
C GLU A 96 -9.70 -13.72 10.13
N GLY A 97 -8.96 -12.77 9.56
CA GLY A 97 -8.18 -12.99 8.34
C GLY A 97 -9.00 -12.90 7.05
N VAL A 98 -10.22 -12.37 7.12
CA VAL A 98 -11.10 -12.21 5.96
C VAL A 98 -10.96 -10.83 5.35
N ILE A 99 -10.83 -10.76 4.03
CA ILE A 99 -10.76 -9.50 3.30
C ILE A 99 -12.15 -8.87 3.27
N GLU A 100 -12.28 -7.71 3.91
CA GLU A 100 -13.56 -6.98 3.97
C GLU A 100 -13.73 -6.00 2.80
N LYS A 101 -12.67 -5.39 2.36
CA LYS A 101 -12.71 -4.37 1.33
C LYS A 101 -11.41 -4.37 0.53
N ILE A 102 -11.54 -4.20 -0.78
CA ILE A 102 -10.41 -4.01 -1.68
C ILE A 102 -10.52 -2.60 -2.28
N PHE A 103 -9.51 -1.77 -2.04
CA PHE A 103 -9.38 -0.49 -2.72
C PHE A 103 -8.58 -0.71 -4.00
N THR A 104 -9.21 -0.47 -5.14
CA THR A 104 -8.59 -0.68 -6.45
C THR A 104 -7.70 0.51 -6.82
N PRO A 105 -6.82 0.35 -7.83
CA PRO A 105 -5.97 1.47 -8.27
C PRO A 105 -6.76 2.73 -8.67
N LYS A 106 -7.95 2.55 -9.21
CA LYS A 106 -8.80 3.69 -9.61
C LYS A 106 -9.40 4.43 -8.43
N GLU A 107 -9.66 3.73 -7.33
CA GLU A 107 -10.26 4.33 -6.13
C GLU A 107 -9.26 5.07 -5.28
N ILE A 108 -8.00 4.61 -5.25
CA ILE A 108 -7.01 5.13 -4.32
C ILE A 108 -6.54 6.54 -4.70
N LYS A 109 -6.73 7.46 -3.76
CA LYS A 109 -6.19 8.82 -3.84
C LYS A 109 -5.02 8.88 -2.86
N THR A 110 -3.80 8.90 -3.38
CA THR A 110 -2.59 8.69 -2.57
C THR A 110 -2.43 9.68 -1.41
N LYS A 111 -2.76 10.93 -1.60
CA LYS A 111 -2.60 11.96 -0.56
C LYS A 111 -3.55 11.81 0.63
N ILE A 112 -4.69 11.17 0.41
CA ILE A 112 -5.75 11.03 1.43
C ILE A 112 -6.15 9.58 1.64
N HIS A 113 -5.29 8.64 1.28
CA HIS A 113 -5.67 7.23 1.33
C HIS A 113 -6.03 6.74 2.73
N ALA A 114 -5.31 7.19 3.76
CA ALA A 114 -5.66 6.85 5.14
C ALA A 114 -7.07 7.33 5.50
N GLU A 115 -7.45 8.52 5.05
CA GLU A 115 -8.79 9.05 5.27
C GLU A 115 -9.84 8.24 4.53
N GLN A 116 -9.54 7.76 3.32
CA GLN A 116 -10.43 6.87 2.59
C GLN A 116 -10.72 5.58 3.36
N ILE A 117 -9.67 4.99 3.95
CA ILE A 117 -9.80 3.77 4.76
C ILE A 117 -10.63 4.04 6.01
N LEU A 118 -10.33 5.12 6.73
CA LEU A 118 -11.06 5.50 7.93
C LEU A 118 -12.53 5.79 7.64
N ASP A 119 -12.82 6.49 6.55
CA ASP A 119 -14.20 6.75 6.14
C ASP A 119 -14.98 5.46 5.88
N TYR A 120 -14.34 4.48 5.25
CA TYR A 120 -14.96 3.17 5.04
C TYR A 120 -15.23 2.46 6.36
N ILE A 121 -14.26 2.45 7.28
CA ILE A 121 -14.38 1.76 8.57
C ILE A 121 -15.48 2.38 9.42
N HIS A 122 -15.67 3.70 9.34
CA HIS A 122 -16.68 4.41 10.15
C HIS A 122 -18.07 4.50 9.52
N GLN A 123 -18.29 3.81 8.43
CA GLN A 123 -19.63 3.74 7.82
C GLN A 123 -20.64 3.01 8.69
#